data_d14d0ae71a8eb887aebd24ae19eff437
#
_entry.id   d14d0ae71a8eb887aebd24ae19eff437
#
_cell.length_a   1.000
_cell.length_b   1.000
_cell.length_c   1.000
_cell.angle_alpha   90.00
_cell.angle_beta   90.00
_cell.angle_gamma   90.00
#
_symmetry.space_group_name_H-M   'P 1'
#
loop_
_entity.id
_entity.type
_entity.pdbx_description
1 polymer ?
#
loop_
_entity_poly.entity_id
_entity_poly.type
_entity_poly.pdbx_seq_one_letter_code
_entity_poly.pdbx_strand_id
1 'polypeptide(L)'
;MSNFENPDYIVIGSGSAGSTIAYRLGENPQLKILVLEFGGNDNSPFIQMPAALSYPMNMKKFDWGYKAEPEPTLNGRSLVCPRGKVIGGSSSINGMIYVRGNAGDYNEWAESCLLYTSPSPRDP
;
A
#
# COMPACT_ATOMS: atom_id res chain seq x y z
N MET A 1 1.22 -16.88 -26.90
CA MET A 1 0.35 -17.20 -25.75
C MET A 1 1.28 -17.31 -24.54
N SER A 2 1.16 -16.38 -23.60
CA SER A 2 2.02 -16.36 -22.42
C SER A 2 1.69 -17.58 -21.54
N ASN A 3 2.71 -18.32 -21.16
CA ASN A 3 2.64 -19.52 -20.30
C ASN A 3 2.26 -19.11 -18.85
N PHE A 4 0.98 -18.76 -18.65
CA PHE A 4 0.42 -18.57 -17.29
C PHE A 4 -0.05 -19.90 -16.67
N GLU A 5 0.22 -21.02 -17.35
CA GLU A 5 -0.12 -22.34 -16.84
C GLU A 5 0.87 -22.74 -15.75
N ASN A 6 0.34 -23.05 -14.59
CA ASN A 6 1.05 -23.54 -13.41
C ASN A 6 2.13 -22.58 -12.87
N PRO A 7 1.73 -21.42 -12.31
CA PRO A 7 2.67 -20.60 -11.55
C PRO A 7 3.03 -21.29 -10.23
N ASP A 8 4.27 -21.14 -9.79
CA ASP A 8 4.71 -21.60 -8.46
C ASP A 8 4.15 -20.73 -7.35
N TYR A 9 3.97 -19.41 -7.64
CA TYR A 9 3.39 -18.44 -6.71
C TYR A 9 2.40 -17.52 -7.42
N ILE A 10 1.32 -17.21 -6.72
CA ILE A 10 0.34 -16.18 -7.14
C ILE A 10 0.36 -15.06 -6.10
N VAL A 11 0.71 -13.85 -6.53
CA VAL A 11 0.69 -12.64 -5.69
C VAL A 11 -0.54 -11.83 -6.07
N ILE A 12 -1.44 -11.64 -5.12
CA ILE A 12 -2.68 -10.87 -5.33
C ILE A 12 -2.45 -9.42 -4.89
N GLY A 13 -2.49 -8.52 -5.84
CA GLY A 13 -2.21 -7.10 -5.70
C GLY A 13 -0.74 -6.75 -5.89
N SER A 14 -0.46 -5.75 -6.73
CA SER A 14 0.88 -5.22 -6.99
C SER A 14 1.19 -3.94 -6.18
N GLY A 15 0.60 -3.81 -5.00
CA GLY A 15 0.94 -2.75 -4.05
C GLY A 15 2.34 -2.92 -3.45
N SER A 16 2.70 -2.10 -2.46
CA SER A 16 4.05 -2.09 -1.86
C SER A 16 4.52 -3.48 -1.40
N ALA A 17 3.66 -4.25 -0.73
CA ALA A 17 3.99 -5.59 -0.24
C ALA A 17 4.09 -6.60 -1.39
N GLY A 18 3.08 -6.65 -2.27
CA GLY A 18 3.03 -7.61 -3.36
C GLY A 18 4.17 -7.42 -4.36
N SER A 19 4.50 -6.18 -4.71
CA SER A 19 5.64 -5.87 -5.59
C SER A 19 6.97 -6.29 -4.94
N THR A 20 7.13 -6.08 -3.63
CA THR A 20 8.34 -6.51 -2.92
C THR A 20 8.47 -8.03 -2.89
N ILE A 21 7.38 -8.75 -2.62
CA ILE A 21 7.38 -10.22 -2.62
C ILE A 21 7.67 -10.76 -4.02
N ALA A 22 6.99 -10.22 -5.04
CA ALA A 22 7.18 -10.64 -6.43
C ALA A 22 8.62 -10.40 -6.89
N TYR A 23 9.21 -9.26 -6.53
CA TYR A 23 10.60 -8.96 -6.81
C TYR A 23 11.54 -9.96 -6.16
N ARG A 24 11.38 -10.21 -4.85
CA ARG A 24 12.25 -11.13 -4.11
C ARG A 24 12.14 -12.58 -4.57
N LEU A 25 10.95 -13.05 -4.83
CA LEU A 25 10.76 -14.39 -5.41
C LEU A 25 11.33 -14.49 -6.83
N GLY A 26 11.22 -13.40 -7.61
CA GLY A 26 11.74 -13.32 -8.98
C GLY A 26 13.28 -13.29 -9.09
N GLU A 27 14.00 -13.12 -7.98
CA GLU A 27 15.47 -13.31 -7.94
C GLU A 27 15.87 -14.77 -8.25
N ASN A 28 14.97 -15.72 -8.06
CA ASN A 28 15.15 -17.09 -8.50
C ASN A 28 14.53 -17.30 -9.90
N PRO A 29 15.35 -17.45 -10.96
CA PRO A 29 14.86 -17.57 -12.33
C PRO A 29 14.09 -18.87 -12.62
N GLN A 30 14.10 -19.83 -11.71
CA GLN A 30 13.37 -21.09 -11.83
C GLN A 30 11.92 -20.97 -11.37
N LEU A 31 11.58 -19.91 -10.61
CA LEU A 31 10.24 -19.69 -10.11
C LEU A 31 9.38 -18.93 -11.12
N LYS A 32 8.16 -19.40 -11.31
CA LYS A 32 7.12 -18.74 -12.10
C LYS A 32 6.20 -17.99 -11.16
N ILE A 33 6.21 -16.67 -11.23
CA ILE A 33 5.41 -15.82 -10.36
C ILE A 33 4.35 -15.12 -11.20
N LEU A 34 3.09 -15.31 -10.81
CA LEU A 34 1.96 -14.61 -11.38
C LEU A 34 1.51 -13.50 -10.43
N VAL A 35 1.57 -12.26 -10.88
CA VAL A 35 1.04 -11.11 -10.14
C VAL A 35 -0.30 -10.72 -10.74
N LEU A 36 -1.35 -10.70 -9.92
CA LEU A 36 -2.68 -10.27 -10.30
C LEU A 36 -2.96 -8.89 -9.70
N GLU A 37 -3.18 -7.89 -10.55
CA GLU A 37 -3.54 -6.54 -10.15
C GLU A 37 -4.90 -6.16 -10.76
N PHE A 38 -5.79 -5.62 -9.93
CA PHE A 38 -7.11 -5.17 -10.38
C PHE A 38 -7.04 -3.84 -11.13
N GLY A 39 -6.15 -2.95 -10.68
CA GLY A 39 -5.97 -1.63 -11.27
C GLY A 39 -5.24 -1.64 -12.60
N GLY A 40 -5.26 -0.49 -13.27
CA GLY A 40 -4.49 -0.28 -14.48
C GLY A 40 -3.00 -0.02 -14.22
N ASN A 41 -2.27 0.33 -15.28
CA ASN A 41 -0.87 0.73 -15.16
C ASN A 41 -0.76 2.15 -14.54
N ASP A 42 0.42 2.43 -14.00
CA ASP A 42 0.79 3.70 -13.37
C ASP A 42 1.35 4.74 -14.36
N ASN A 43 1.36 4.42 -15.65
CA ASN A 43 1.88 5.31 -16.69
C ASN A 43 0.89 6.46 -17.00
N SER A 44 0.74 7.35 -16.02
CA SER A 44 -0.10 8.53 -16.10
C SER A 44 0.69 9.76 -15.64
N PRO A 45 0.60 10.90 -16.37
CA PRO A 45 1.25 12.13 -15.91
C PRO A 45 0.81 12.54 -14.49
N PHE A 46 -0.42 12.25 -14.09
CA PHE A 46 -0.90 12.53 -12.73
C PHE A 46 -0.22 11.69 -11.66
N ILE A 47 0.28 10.51 -11.99
CA ILE A 47 1.04 9.65 -11.07
C ILE A 47 2.53 9.98 -11.14
N GLN A 48 3.06 10.17 -12.35
CA GLN A 48 4.49 10.37 -12.57
C GLN A 48 4.99 11.77 -12.20
N MET A 49 4.08 12.75 -12.07
CA MET A 49 4.41 14.13 -11.72
C MET A 49 4.20 14.39 -10.23
N PRO A 50 5.25 14.61 -9.43
CA PRO A 50 5.12 14.87 -8.00
C PRO A 50 4.17 16.04 -7.64
N ALA A 51 4.18 17.10 -8.44
CA ALA A 51 3.28 18.24 -8.24
C ALA A 51 1.80 17.92 -8.38
N ALA A 52 1.46 16.79 -8.99
CA ALA A 52 0.08 16.35 -9.22
C ALA A 52 -0.45 15.41 -8.13
N LEU A 53 0.26 15.22 -7.02
CA LEU A 53 -0.01 14.20 -5.99
C LEU A 53 -1.46 14.13 -5.49
N SER A 54 -2.16 15.24 -5.43
CA SER A 54 -3.55 15.30 -4.96
C SER A 54 -4.58 14.80 -6.00
N TYR A 55 -4.22 14.76 -7.27
CA TYR A 55 -5.15 14.35 -8.32
C TYR A 55 -5.46 12.84 -8.28
N PRO A 56 -4.47 11.92 -8.31
CA PRO A 56 -4.75 10.49 -8.35
C PRO A 56 -5.53 10.01 -7.13
N MET A 57 -5.33 10.62 -5.96
CA MET A 57 -6.08 10.30 -4.73
C MET A 57 -7.58 10.64 -4.81
N ASN A 58 -7.99 11.46 -5.77
CA ASN A 58 -9.38 11.88 -5.98
C ASN A 58 -9.96 11.36 -7.31
N MET A 59 -9.21 10.56 -8.07
CA MET A 59 -9.65 10.04 -9.35
C MET A 59 -10.12 8.59 -9.22
N LYS A 60 -11.40 8.31 -9.52
CA LYS A 60 -11.97 6.95 -9.52
C LYS A 60 -11.18 5.93 -10.36
N LYS A 61 -10.37 6.41 -11.29
CA LYS A 61 -9.49 5.57 -12.11
C LYS A 61 -8.38 4.94 -11.27
N PHE A 62 -7.82 5.68 -10.31
CA PHE A 62 -6.65 5.32 -9.54
C PHE A 62 -6.92 5.07 -8.05
N ASP A 63 -8.13 5.40 -7.59
CA ASP A 63 -8.53 5.27 -6.21
C ASP A 63 -9.80 4.40 -6.09
N TRP A 64 -9.85 3.56 -5.05
CA TRP A 64 -11.02 2.75 -4.71
C TRP A 64 -12.20 3.59 -4.21
N GLY A 65 -11.93 4.80 -3.71
CA GLY A 65 -12.94 5.74 -3.22
C GLY A 65 -13.56 5.35 -1.89
N TYR A 66 -12.80 4.67 -1.02
CA TYR A 66 -13.29 4.32 0.32
C TYR A 66 -13.53 5.55 1.18
N LYS A 67 -14.53 5.45 2.04
CA LYS A 67 -14.85 6.45 3.06
C LYS A 67 -15.08 5.74 4.39
N ALA A 68 -14.63 6.37 5.46
CA ALA A 68 -14.96 5.92 6.80
C ALA A 68 -16.45 6.14 7.09
N GLU A 69 -16.98 5.38 8.02
CA GLU A 69 -18.30 5.68 8.58
C GLU A 69 -18.30 7.08 9.25
N PRO A 70 -19.46 7.76 9.34
CA PRO A 70 -19.55 9.02 10.03
C PRO A 70 -19.08 8.93 11.48
N GLU A 71 -18.11 9.75 11.86
CA GLU A 71 -17.51 9.74 13.19
C GLU A 71 -18.19 10.79 14.10
N PRO A 72 -18.88 10.37 15.17
CA PRO A 72 -19.59 11.30 16.06
C PRO A 72 -18.68 12.35 16.70
N THR A 73 -17.45 11.97 17.07
CA THR A 73 -16.45 12.88 17.67
C THR A 73 -15.91 13.91 16.68
N LEU A 74 -16.14 13.71 15.40
CA LEU A 74 -15.78 14.64 14.32
C LEU A 74 -17.01 15.36 13.74
N ASN A 75 -18.04 15.60 14.54
CA ASN A 75 -19.30 16.24 14.12
C ASN A 75 -19.99 15.47 12.97
N GLY A 76 -19.96 14.16 13.00
CA GLY A 76 -20.57 13.31 11.98
C GLY A 76 -19.84 13.30 10.63
N ARG A 77 -18.61 13.76 10.55
CA ARG A 77 -17.83 13.73 9.30
C ARG A 77 -17.43 12.33 8.91
N SER A 78 -17.56 12.04 7.63
CA SER A 78 -17.01 10.85 6.98
C SER A 78 -15.68 11.21 6.32
N LEU A 79 -14.60 10.56 6.72
CA LEU A 79 -13.27 10.80 6.18
C LEU A 79 -13.06 10.00 4.90
N VAL A 80 -12.47 10.63 3.90
CA VAL A 80 -12.02 9.94 2.67
C VAL A 80 -10.76 9.14 2.99
N CYS A 81 -10.73 7.89 2.55
CA CYS A 81 -9.62 6.95 2.77
C CYS A 81 -9.05 6.46 1.43
N PRO A 82 -8.24 7.26 0.73
CA PRO A 82 -7.70 6.90 -0.58
C PRO A 82 -6.89 5.61 -0.51
N ARG A 83 -7.15 4.70 -1.43
CA ARG A 83 -6.40 3.45 -1.62
C ARG A 83 -6.18 3.23 -3.10
N GLY A 84 -4.94 3.02 -3.48
CA GLY A 84 -4.56 2.87 -4.88
C GLY A 84 -5.19 1.66 -5.56
N LYS A 85 -5.77 1.91 -6.72
CA LYS A 85 -6.33 0.93 -7.67
C LYS A 85 -5.51 1.00 -8.96
N VAL A 86 -4.25 0.65 -8.86
CA VAL A 86 -3.24 0.83 -9.91
C VAL A 86 -2.01 -0.01 -9.57
N ILE A 87 -1.19 -0.35 -10.56
CA ILE A 87 0.13 -0.96 -10.31
C ILE A 87 0.92 -0.09 -9.33
N GLY A 88 1.49 -0.72 -8.30
CA GLY A 88 2.11 -0.05 -7.15
C GLY A 88 1.13 0.24 -6.01
N GLY A 89 -0.19 0.12 -6.25
CA GLY A 89 -1.22 0.33 -5.23
C GLY A 89 -1.17 1.73 -4.62
N SER A 90 -1.31 1.82 -3.30
CA SER A 90 -1.29 3.11 -2.60
C SER A 90 0.07 3.81 -2.63
N SER A 91 1.18 3.09 -2.90
CA SER A 91 2.47 3.75 -3.09
C SER A 91 2.55 4.59 -4.37
N SER A 92 1.72 4.28 -5.37
CA SER A 92 1.62 5.08 -6.60
C SER A 92 0.78 6.35 -6.47
N ILE A 93 -0.02 6.47 -5.41
CA ILE A 93 -0.91 7.62 -5.19
C ILE A 93 -0.73 8.30 -3.82
N ASN A 94 0.29 7.93 -3.05
CA ASN A 94 0.52 8.50 -1.73
C ASN A 94 0.99 9.97 -1.78
N GLY A 95 1.03 10.63 -0.62
CA GLY A 95 1.46 12.01 -0.52
C GLY A 95 2.98 12.23 -0.58
N MET A 96 3.79 11.18 -0.81
CA MET A 96 5.25 11.23 -0.93
C MET A 96 5.95 11.91 0.26
N ILE A 97 5.37 11.81 1.44
CA ILE A 97 5.92 12.39 2.67
C ILE A 97 6.64 11.29 3.44
N TYR A 98 7.91 11.52 3.75
CA TYR A 98 8.68 10.69 4.66
C TYR A 98 8.87 11.42 5.99
N VAL A 99 8.18 10.94 7.02
CA VAL A 99 8.29 11.48 8.38
C VAL A 99 8.49 10.31 9.35
N ARG A 100 9.48 10.41 10.22
CA ARG A 100 9.61 9.47 11.33
C ARG A 100 8.56 9.78 12.38
N GLY A 101 8.00 8.74 12.98
CA GLY A 101 7.10 8.91 14.12
C GLY A 101 7.81 9.50 15.32
N ASN A 102 7.06 10.19 16.18
CA ASN A 102 7.59 10.72 17.42
C ASN A 102 7.89 9.58 18.39
N ALA A 103 9.09 9.56 18.96
CA ALA A 103 9.48 8.52 19.91
C ALA A 103 8.56 8.48 21.15
N GLY A 104 8.02 9.62 21.59
CA GLY A 104 7.07 9.70 22.69
C GLY A 104 5.81 8.90 22.44
N ASP A 105 5.25 8.97 21.23
CA ASP A 105 4.02 8.24 20.87
C ASP A 105 4.25 6.72 20.91
N TYR A 106 5.41 6.25 20.44
CA TYR A 106 5.75 4.83 20.49
C TYR A 106 5.97 4.34 21.92
N ASN A 107 6.60 5.16 22.77
CA ASN A 107 6.78 4.83 24.18
C ASN A 107 5.42 4.75 24.91
N GLU A 108 4.52 5.69 24.67
CA GLU A 108 3.18 5.67 25.23
C GLU A 108 2.38 4.45 24.78
N TRP A 109 2.49 4.06 23.52
CA TRP A 109 1.86 2.83 23.03
C TRP A 109 2.46 1.58 23.67
N ALA A 110 3.77 1.54 23.84
CA ALA A 110 4.42 0.43 24.52
C ALA A 110 3.95 0.31 25.99
N GLU A 111 3.81 1.42 26.70
CA GLU A 111 3.32 1.44 28.06
C GLU A 111 1.84 1.09 28.16
N SER A 112 1.01 1.52 27.19
CA SER A 112 -0.44 1.35 27.24
C SER A 112 -0.91 -0.05 26.86
N CYS A 113 -0.33 -0.70 25.87
CA CYS A 113 -0.89 -1.93 25.31
C CYS A 113 0.06 -2.88 24.59
N LEU A 114 1.32 -2.50 24.36
CA LEU A 114 2.25 -3.29 23.53
C LEU A 114 3.39 -3.94 24.30
N LEU A 115 3.34 -3.95 25.63
CA LEU A 115 4.42 -4.48 26.49
C LEU A 115 4.80 -5.94 26.23
N TYR A 116 3.87 -6.76 25.73
CA TYR A 116 4.14 -8.17 25.44
C TYR A 116 4.50 -8.45 23.98
N THR A 117 4.61 -7.43 23.15
CA THR A 117 5.09 -7.57 21.77
C THR A 117 6.59 -7.28 21.62
N SER A 118 7.26 -6.91 22.73
CA SER A 118 8.71 -6.72 22.82
C SER A 118 9.36 -7.90 23.57
N PRO A 119 10.52 -8.43 23.13
CA PRO A 119 11.21 -7.99 21.93
C PRO A 119 10.48 -8.42 20.65
N SER A 120 10.50 -7.53 19.66
CA SER A 120 10.04 -7.88 18.32
C SER A 120 10.98 -8.94 17.72
N PRO A 121 10.48 -9.91 16.95
CA PRO A 121 11.35 -10.84 16.23
C PRO A 121 12.34 -10.16 15.25
N ARG A 122 12.23 -8.84 15.09
CA ARG A 122 13.10 -8.02 14.25
C ARG A 122 14.12 -7.20 15.03
N ASP A 123 14.04 -7.23 16.36
CA ASP A 123 15.07 -6.63 17.19
C ASP A 123 16.27 -7.57 17.23
N PRO A 124 17.50 -7.07 16.95
CA PRO A 124 18.71 -7.90 16.90
C PRO A 124 19.08 -8.54 18.25
#